data_40d9cb640b249c5f46bf6628a7182f82
#
_entry.id   40d9cb640b249c5f46bf6628a7182f82
#
_cell.length_a   1.000
_cell.length_b   1.000
_cell.length_c   1.000
_cell.angle_alpha   90.00
_cell.angle_beta   90.00
_cell.angle_gamma   90.00
#
_symmetry.space_group_name_H-M   'P 1'
#
loop_
_entity.id
_entity.type
_entity.pdbx_description
1 polymer ?
#
loop_
_entity_poly.entity_id
_entity_poly.type
_entity_poly.pdbx_seq_one_letter_code
_entity_poly.pdbx_strand_id
1 'polypeptide(L)'
;ELAQLVLPGMVGRGSGWILNISSGAARHPQGPPYREGVGRGTVYGMCKAALERFTTGLAGEVSAAGVAVNVLSPAGIVATPGVVHHRLIPPGAEDLAEPVEVIAEAAHALCTGTPESLTGRIAYSATLLDELGITPRPPG
;
A
#
# COMPACT_ATOMS: atom_id res chain seq x y z
N GLU A 1 -1.47 -16.02 6.81
CA GLU A 1 -0.93 -17.34 6.41
C GLU A 1 0.42 -17.19 5.69
N LEU A 2 0.55 -16.42 4.59
CA LEU A 2 1.84 -16.21 3.91
C LEU A 2 2.90 -15.65 4.83
N ALA A 3 2.59 -14.63 5.63
CA ALA A 3 3.55 -14.07 6.60
C ALA A 3 4.10 -15.13 7.56
N GLN A 4 3.25 -16.02 8.06
CA GLN A 4 3.67 -17.11 8.96
C GLN A 4 4.68 -18.07 8.31
N LEU A 5 4.59 -18.25 6.99
CA LEU A 5 5.50 -19.13 6.25
C LEU A 5 6.87 -18.49 5.98
N VAL A 6 6.90 -17.17 5.74
CA VAL A 6 8.16 -16.49 5.37
C VAL A 6 8.91 -15.89 6.55
N LEU A 7 8.20 -15.50 7.61
CA LEU A 7 8.78 -14.84 8.79
C LEU A 7 9.88 -15.64 9.48
N PRO A 8 9.77 -16.95 9.73
CA PRO A 8 10.84 -17.69 10.42
C PRO A 8 12.18 -17.58 9.70
N GLY A 9 12.17 -17.65 8.36
CA GLY A 9 13.38 -17.47 7.55
C GLY A 9 13.92 -16.04 7.57
N MET A 10 13.05 -15.03 7.57
CA MET A 10 13.43 -13.61 7.66
C MET A 10 14.04 -13.29 9.02
N VAL A 11 13.37 -13.69 10.10
CA VAL A 11 13.85 -13.51 11.48
C VAL A 11 15.17 -14.23 11.69
N GLY A 12 15.30 -15.49 11.22
CA GLY A 12 16.52 -16.28 11.39
C GLY A 12 17.75 -15.68 10.71
N ARG A 13 17.59 -14.94 9.61
CA ARG A 13 18.71 -14.23 8.95
C ARG A 13 18.86 -12.78 9.35
N GLY A 14 17.95 -12.25 10.20
CA GLY A 14 17.97 -10.86 10.66
C GLY A 14 17.66 -9.84 9.56
N SER A 15 16.95 -10.24 8.49
CA SER A 15 16.65 -9.35 7.36
C SER A 15 15.44 -9.83 6.57
N GLY A 16 14.55 -8.90 6.20
CA GLY A 16 13.41 -9.20 5.33
C GLY A 16 12.45 -8.03 5.17
N TRP A 17 11.65 -8.12 4.12
CA TRP A 17 10.62 -7.12 3.81
C TRP A 17 9.31 -7.82 3.47
N ILE A 18 8.23 -7.36 4.09
CA ILE A 18 6.85 -7.75 3.75
C ILE A 18 6.12 -6.48 3.34
N LEU A 19 5.62 -6.46 2.11
CA LEU A 19 4.80 -5.37 1.59
C LEU A 19 3.40 -5.87 1.29
N ASN A 20 2.42 -5.32 1.98
CA ASN A 20 1.01 -5.57 1.72
C ASN A 20 0.42 -4.44 0.88
N ILE A 21 -0.41 -4.76 -0.10
CA ILE A 21 -1.08 -3.76 -0.94
C ILE A 21 -2.49 -3.52 -0.42
N SER A 22 -2.73 -2.28 0.05
CA SER A 22 -4.03 -1.82 0.52
C SER A 22 -4.75 -0.97 -0.54
N SER A 23 -5.61 -0.10 -0.12
CA SER A 23 -6.42 0.78 -0.96
C SER A 23 -6.88 1.99 -0.17
N GLY A 24 -7.10 3.11 -0.83
CA GLY A 24 -7.77 4.27 -0.24
C GLY A 24 -9.16 3.95 0.37
N ALA A 25 -9.77 2.83 -0.03
CA ALA A 25 -11.02 2.34 0.57
C ALA A 25 -10.88 1.93 2.05
N ALA A 26 -9.66 1.70 2.54
CA ALA A 26 -9.41 1.43 3.96
C ALA A 26 -9.69 2.65 4.86
N ARG A 27 -9.67 3.85 4.29
CA ARG A 27 -9.96 5.09 5.05
C ARG A 27 -11.41 5.11 5.53
N HIS A 28 -11.60 5.51 6.77
CA HIS A 28 -12.95 5.68 7.30
C HIS A 28 -13.69 6.80 6.56
N PRO A 29 -14.94 6.56 6.12
CA PRO A 29 -15.77 7.61 5.56
C PRO A 29 -15.95 8.77 6.53
N GLN A 30 -15.87 9.99 6.01
CA GLN A 30 -16.11 11.21 6.80
C GLN A 30 -17.56 11.67 6.60
N GLY A 31 -18.25 11.97 7.67
CA GLY A 31 -19.64 12.45 7.64
C GLY A 31 -20.31 12.39 9.00
N PRO A 32 -21.59 12.79 9.17
CA PRO A 32 -22.47 13.39 8.17
C PRO A 32 -22.12 14.86 7.82
N PRO A 33 -22.44 15.37 6.63
CA PRO A 33 -23.08 14.63 5.54
C PRO A 33 -22.08 13.74 4.79
N TYR A 34 -22.52 12.55 4.37
CA TYR A 34 -21.68 11.66 3.56
C TYR A 34 -21.73 12.04 2.08
N ARG A 35 -20.59 11.91 1.39
CA ARG A 35 -20.53 12.09 -0.06
C ARG A 35 -21.26 10.97 -0.78
N GLU A 36 -21.80 11.27 -1.96
CA GLU A 36 -22.44 10.26 -2.81
C GLU A 36 -21.44 9.10 -3.10
N GLY A 37 -21.95 7.87 -3.04
CA GLY A 37 -21.15 6.67 -3.31
C GLY A 37 -20.29 6.15 -2.14
N VAL A 38 -20.21 6.86 -1.02
CA VAL A 38 -19.41 6.48 0.16
C VAL A 38 -19.74 5.08 0.69
N GLY A 39 -20.96 4.62 0.59
CA GLY A 39 -21.34 3.27 1.04
C GLY A 39 -20.96 2.13 0.11
N ARG A 40 -20.41 2.43 -1.06
CA ARG A 40 -19.96 1.39 -2.01
C ARG A 40 -18.62 0.82 -1.57
N GLY A 41 -18.54 -0.52 -1.48
CA GLY A 41 -17.30 -1.21 -1.13
C GLY A 41 -17.01 -1.31 0.37
N THR A 42 -18.04 -1.24 1.24
CA THR A 42 -17.89 -1.37 2.70
C THR A 42 -17.10 -2.61 3.11
N VAL A 43 -17.43 -3.78 2.57
CA VAL A 43 -16.72 -5.04 2.88
C VAL A 43 -15.27 -4.99 2.37
N TYR A 44 -15.05 -4.46 1.16
CA TYR A 44 -13.71 -4.29 0.62
C TYR A 44 -12.87 -3.34 1.50
N GLY A 45 -13.43 -2.19 1.88
CA GLY A 45 -12.79 -1.23 2.77
C GLY A 45 -12.45 -1.85 4.14
N MET A 46 -13.38 -2.61 4.71
CA MET A 46 -13.16 -3.35 5.95
C MET A 46 -11.96 -4.32 5.82
N CYS A 47 -11.89 -5.11 4.74
CA CYS A 47 -10.77 -6.03 4.53
C CYS A 47 -9.44 -5.30 4.40
N LYS A 48 -9.43 -4.15 3.70
CA LYS A 48 -8.21 -3.35 3.53
C LYS A 48 -7.79 -2.66 4.84
N ALA A 49 -8.73 -2.15 5.62
CA ALA A 49 -8.46 -1.61 6.96
C ALA A 49 -7.91 -2.69 7.92
N ALA A 50 -8.47 -3.91 7.87
CA ALA A 50 -7.93 -5.04 8.63
C ALA A 50 -6.49 -5.40 8.20
N LEU A 51 -6.18 -5.34 6.90
CA LEU A 51 -4.83 -5.57 6.39
C LEU A 51 -3.84 -4.50 6.90
N GLU A 52 -4.25 -3.22 6.95
CA GLU A 52 -3.44 -2.14 7.50
C GLU A 52 -3.17 -2.35 9.00
N ARG A 53 -4.20 -2.72 9.76
CA ARG A 53 -4.05 -3.01 11.19
C ARG A 53 -3.16 -4.22 11.43
N PHE A 54 -3.29 -5.29 10.63
CA PHE A 54 -2.42 -6.46 10.67
C PHE A 54 -0.97 -6.06 10.41
N THR A 55 -0.73 -5.26 9.37
CA THR A 55 0.61 -4.83 8.94
C THR A 55 1.33 -4.07 10.05
N THR A 56 0.66 -3.07 10.65
CA THR A 56 1.26 -2.27 11.72
C THR A 56 1.49 -3.07 13.00
N GLY A 57 0.61 -4.02 13.31
CA GLY A 57 0.80 -4.95 14.43
C GLY A 57 2.01 -5.85 14.22
N LEU A 58 2.08 -6.50 13.07
CA LEU A 58 3.19 -7.40 12.73
C LEU A 58 4.53 -6.64 12.68
N ALA A 59 4.56 -5.42 12.16
CA ALA A 59 5.76 -4.58 12.17
C ALA A 59 6.30 -4.40 13.59
N GLY A 60 5.43 -4.11 14.56
CA GLY A 60 5.82 -3.98 15.97
C GLY A 60 6.39 -5.27 16.56
N GLU A 61 5.87 -6.44 16.15
CA GLU A 61 6.33 -7.74 16.64
C GLU A 61 7.71 -8.14 16.12
N VAL A 62 8.06 -7.74 14.87
CA VAL A 62 9.25 -8.24 14.19
C VAL A 62 10.33 -7.21 13.90
N SER A 63 10.11 -5.93 14.24
CA SER A 63 11.06 -4.84 13.96
C SER A 63 12.44 -5.09 14.57
N ALA A 64 12.48 -5.58 15.83
CA ALA A 64 13.73 -5.91 16.51
C ALA A 64 14.51 -7.07 15.86
N ALA A 65 13.87 -7.84 14.99
CA ALA A 65 14.50 -8.93 14.24
C ALA A 65 15.01 -8.47 12.84
N GLY A 66 15.04 -7.17 12.56
CA GLY A 66 15.48 -6.63 11.26
C GLY A 66 14.53 -6.92 10.11
N VAL A 67 13.23 -7.08 10.40
CA VAL A 67 12.21 -7.34 9.37
C VAL A 67 11.28 -6.13 9.26
N ALA A 68 11.23 -5.53 8.06
CA ALA A 68 10.30 -4.47 7.74
C ALA A 68 8.94 -5.03 7.29
N VAL A 69 7.86 -4.49 7.81
CA VAL A 69 6.50 -4.84 7.38
C VAL A 69 5.74 -3.55 7.11
N ASN A 70 5.36 -3.35 5.86
CA ASN A 70 4.70 -2.13 5.41
C ASN A 70 3.44 -2.42 4.61
N VAL A 71 2.57 -1.43 4.54
CA VAL A 71 1.44 -1.43 3.63
C VAL A 71 1.49 -0.23 2.71
N LEU A 72 1.21 -0.45 1.43
CA LEU A 72 1.18 0.56 0.38
C LEU A 72 -0.19 0.59 -0.27
N SER A 73 -0.73 1.79 -0.41
CA SER A 73 -1.93 2.07 -1.20
C SER A 73 -1.56 2.97 -2.37
N PRO A 74 -2.15 2.79 -3.56
CA PRO A 74 -2.04 3.79 -4.60
C PRO A 74 -2.72 5.08 -4.15
N ALA A 75 -2.20 6.24 -4.59
CA ALA A 75 -2.82 7.54 -4.34
C ALA A 75 -4.07 7.74 -5.21
N GLY A 76 -4.07 7.17 -6.41
CA GLY A 76 -5.17 7.17 -7.36
C GLY A 76 -5.57 5.76 -7.81
N ILE A 77 -6.26 5.67 -8.93
CA ILE A 77 -6.58 4.39 -9.57
C ILE A 77 -5.44 4.04 -10.51
N VAL A 78 -4.73 2.95 -10.25
CA VAL A 78 -3.63 2.52 -11.14
C VAL A 78 -4.22 1.89 -12.40
N ALA A 79 -3.93 2.47 -13.56
CA ALA A 79 -4.46 2.05 -14.87
C ALA A 79 -3.79 0.75 -15.38
N THR A 80 -3.88 -0.33 -14.59
CA THR A 80 -3.40 -1.65 -15.02
C THR A 80 -4.30 -2.23 -16.13
N PRO A 81 -3.80 -3.18 -16.94
CA PRO A 81 -4.63 -3.86 -17.94
C PRO A 81 -5.94 -4.43 -17.36
N GLY A 82 -5.93 -4.95 -16.13
CA GLY A 82 -7.13 -5.43 -15.46
C GLY A 82 -8.13 -4.31 -15.14
N VAL A 83 -7.65 -3.19 -14.63
CA VAL A 83 -8.48 -2.01 -14.32
C VAL A 83 -9.13 -1.47 -15.60
N VAL A 84 -8.36 -1.37 -16.70
CA VAL A 84 -8.86 -0.91 -17.99
C VAL A 84 -9.87 -1.91 -18.57
N HIS A 85 -9.54 -3.21 -18.56
CA HIS A 85 -10.42 -4.27 -19.06
C HIS A 85 -11.78 -4.28 -18.36
N HIS A 86 -11.79 -4.16 -17.04
CA HIS A 86 -13.01 -4.16 -16.23
C HIS A 86 -13.67 -2.79 -16.11
N ARG A 87 -13.17 -1.77 -16.83
CA ARG A 87 -13.69 -0.39 -16.81
C ARG A 87 -13.89 0.16 -15.39
N LEU A 88 -12.89 -0.03 -14.52
CA LEU A 88 -12.96 0.39 -13.13
C LEU A 88 -12.64 1.89 -12.94
N ILE A 89 -12.16 2.58 -13.97
CA ILE A 89 -12.03 4.04 -13.99
C ILE A 89 -13.36 4.61 -14.49
N PRO A 90 -14.09 5.37 -13.66
CA PRO A 90 -15.34 6.00 -14.09
C PRO A 90 -15.10 6.97 -15.26
N PRO A 91 -16.03 7.10 -16.22
CA PRO A 91 -15.93 8.11 -17.25
C PRO A 91 -15.78 9.53 -16.65
N GLY A 92 -14.82 10.30 -17.15
CA GLY A 92 -14.48 11.64 -16.65
C GLY A 92 -13.60 11.63 -15.37
N ALA A 93 -13.08 10.48 -14.98
CA ALA A 93 -12.14 10.34 -13.86
C ALA A 93 -10.75 9.86 -14.31
N GLU A 94 -10.44 10.00 -15.60
CA GLU A 94 -9.18 9.58 -16.20
C GLU A 94 -7.98 10.30 -15.56
N ASP A 95 -8.17 11.56 -15.18
CA ASP A 95 -7.16 12.39 -14.49
C ASP A 95 -6.85 11.90 -13.06
N LEU A 96 -7.68 11.01 -12.51
CA LEU A 96 -7.42 10.37 -11.22
C LEU A 96 -6.59 9.07 -11.35
N ALA A 97 -6.24 8.71 -12.58
CA ALA A 97 -5.40 7.55 -12.84
C ALA A 97 -3.94 7.84 -12.42
N GLU A 98 -3.40 6.94 -11.62
CA GLU A 98 -1.99 6.99 -11.22
C GLU A 98 -1.16 6.15 -12.21
N PRO A 99 -0.03 6.67 -12.72
CA PRO A 99 0.92 5.86 -13.49
C PRO A 99 1.44 4.69 -12.66
N VAL A 100 1.59 3.53 -13.29
CA VAL A 100 2.06 2.32 -12.61
C VAL A 100 3.47 2.47 -12.03
N GLU A 101 4.29 3.32 -12.61
CA GLU A 101 5.65 3.64 -12.18
C GLU A 101 5.67 4.25 -10.78
N VAL A 102 4.66 5.04 -10.41
CA VAL A 102 4.58 5.69 -9.10
C VAL A 102 4.45 4.66 -7.99
N ILE A 103 3.49 3.74 -8.09
CA ILE A 103 3.33 2.69 -7.08
C ILE A 103 4.48 1.68 -7.13
N ALA A 104 5.07 1.42 -8.31
CA ALA A 104 6.20 0.51 -8.45
C ALA A 104 7.46 1.04 -7.75
N GLU A 105 7.80 2.32 -7.94
CA GLU A 105 8.94 2.95 -7.23
C GLU A 105 8.68 3.05 -5.72
N ALA A 106 7.46 3.36 -5.29
CA ALA A 106 7.10 3.36 -3.88
C ALA A 106 7.25 1.96 -3.25
N ALA A 107 6.82 0.92 -3.97
CA ALA A 107 6.99 -0.47 -3.55
C ALA A 107 8.47 -0.85 -3.47
N HIS A 108 9.27 -0.46 -4.46
CA HIS A 108 10.71 -0.68 -4.48
C HIS A 108 11.38 -0.02 -3.26
N ALA A 109 11.06 1.24 -2.97
CA ALA A 109 11.61 1.95 -1.80
C ALA A 109 11.30 1.23 -0.49
N LEU A 110 10.06 0.73 -0.30
CA LEU A 110 9.64 0.00 0.90
C LEU A 110 10.26 -1.40 1.00
N CYS A 111 10.69 -1.99 -0.13
CA CYS A 111 11.29 -3.33 -0.16
C CYS A 111 12.83 -3.32 -0.18
N THR A 112 13.44 -2.13 -0.27
CA THR A 112 14.91 -1.96 -0.29
C THR A 112 15.42 -0.99 0.78
N GLY A 113 14.53 -0.24 1.40
CA GLY A 113 14.86 0.66 2.52
C GLY A 113 15.31 -0.11 3.76
N THR A 114 15.96 0.60 4.67
CA THR A 114 16.42 0.00 5.93
C THR A 114 15.23 -0.32 6.83
N PRO A 115 15.14 -1.54 7.40
CA PRO A 115 14.03 -1.92 8.26
C PRO A 115 13.83 -0.99 9.47
N GLU A 116 14.91 -0.37 9.96
CA GLU A 116 14.89 0.55 11.10
C GLU A 116 14.16 1.87 10.79
N SER A 117 14.21 2.32 9.55
CA SER A 117 13.62 3.61 9.13
C SER A 117 12.30 3.46 8.39
N LEU A 118 12.09 2.34 7.70
CA LEU A 118 10.92 2.08 6.86
C LEU A 118 10.22 0.79 7.27
N THR A 119 9.60 0.80 8.46
CA THR A 119 8.71 -0.28 8.93
C THR A 119 7.47 0.29 9.59
N GLY A 120 6.37 -0.46 9.58
CA GLY A 120 5.09 -0.07 10.19
C GLY A 120 4.36 1.04 9.44
N ARG A 121 4.73 1.34 8.19
CA ARG A 121 4.15 2.43 7.41
C ARG A 121 2.80 2.03 6.81
N ILE A 122 1.84 2.95 6.93
CA ILE A 122 0.63 2.98 6.10
C ILE A 122 0.90 4.06 5.05
N ALA A 123 1.42 3.66 3.90
CA ALA A 123 1.93 4.56 2.89
C ALA A 123 0.96 4.71 1.71
N TYR A 124 0.97 5.91 1.11
CA TYR A 124 0.36 6.19 -0.18
C TYR A 124 1.48 6.51 -1.17
N SER A 125 1.41 5.91 -2.36
CA SER A 125 2.48 5.90 -3.36
C SER A 125 3.11 7.26 -3.62
N ALA A 126 2.34 8.22 -4.12
CA ALA A 126 2.85 9.55 -4.44
C ALA A 126 3.40 10.28 -3.21
N THR A 127 2.64 10.27 -2.09
CA THR A 127 3.05 10.93 -0.84
C THR A 127 4.36 10.34 -0.30
N LEU A 128 4.53 9.01 -0.37
CA LEU A 128 5.76 8.36 0.08
C LEU A 128 6.96 8.78 -0.77
N LEU A 129 6.79 8.85 -2.10
CA LEU A 129 7.87 9.27 -2.98
C LEU A 129 8.28 10.72 -2.74
N ASP A 130 7.30 11.61 -2.51
CA ASP A 130 7.56 13.01 -2.14
C ASP A 130 8.32 13.10 -0.82
N GLU A 131 7.92 12.36 0.21
CA GLU A 131 8.61 12.28 1.50
C GLU A 131 10.06 11.82 1.36
N LEU A 132 10.32 10.87 0.47
CA LEU A 132 11.65 10.30 0.24
C LEU A 132 12.47 11.06 -0.79
N GLY A 133 11.91 12.05 -1.47
CA GLY A 133 12.58 12.80 -2.55
C GLY A 133 12.86 11.94 -3.79
N ILE A 134 12.04 10.94 -4.05
CA ILE A 134 12.20 9.99 -5.17
C ILE A 134 11.30 10.42 -6.32
N THR A 135 11.91 10.59 -7.50
CA THR A 135 11.18 10.80 -8.74
C THR A 135 10.95 9.45 -9.44
N PRO A 136 9.70 9.10 -9.78
CA PRO A 136 9.44 7.86 -10.52
C PRO A 136 10.20 7.83 -11.84
N ARG A 137 10.76 6.67 -12.17
CA ARG A 137 11.41 6.48 -13.48
C ARG A 137 10.35 6.42 -14.57
N PRO A 138 10.58 7.06 -15.73
CA PRO A 138 9.66 6.93 -16.86
C PRO A 138 9.62 5.46 -17.32
N PRO A 139 8.50 5.04 -17.92
CA PRO A 139 8.41 3.69 -18.50
C PRO A 139 9.50 3.52 -19.56
N GLY A 140 10.16 2.36 -19.53
CA GLY A 140 11.20 2.01 -20.51
C GLY A 140 10.60 1.64 -21.89
#